data_c5cad3735cadeb5f763de30ece7abaf2
#
_entry.id   c5cad3735cadeb5f763de30ece7abaf2
#
_cell.length_a   1.000
_cell.length_b   1.000
_cell.length_c   1.000
_cell.angle_alpha   90.00
_cell.angle_beta   90.00
_cell.angle_gamma   90.00
#
_symmetry.space_group_name_H-M   'P 1'
#
loop_
_entity.id
_entity.type
_entity.pdbx_description
1 polymer ?
#
loop_
_entity_poly.entity_id
_entity_poly.type
_entity_poly.pdbx_seq_one_letter_code
_entity_poly.pdbx_strand_id
1 'polypeptide(L)'
;MAGRDFLVFLALTVVSSSLVLPKARGNSEGDALYALRRSLSDPDNVLQSWDPNLVNPCTWFHVTCNQDNHVTRVDLGNSNLSGHLVPELGKLEHLQYLELYKNNIQGEIPAELGNLKSLISLDLYNNNITGRIPPSLGNLKSLVFLRLNDNQLNGPIPRALASISSLKVVDVSSNNLCGTIPSTGPFEHIPLNNFENNPRLEGPELQGLAIYDTNCCTKLDTNPMARPVGRSAGLGGSPGIANHDKFSCC
;
A
#
# COMPACT_ATOMS: atom_id res chain seq x y z
N MET A 1 58.52 -55.17 -48.00
CA MET A 1 57.95 -53.88 -48.44
C MET A 1 56.79 -53.60 -47.51
N ALA A 2 56.96 -52.57 -46.62
CA ALA A 2 56.07 -52.28 -45.54
C ALA A 2 55.02 -51.26 -46.01
N GLY A 3 53.74 -51.61 -45.90
CA GLY A 3 52.61 -50.69 -46.02
C GLY A 3 52.31 -50.12 -44.67
N ARG A 4 52.37 -48.79 -44.54
CA ARG A 4 52.03 -48.04 -43.32
C ARG A 4 50.59 -47.55 -43.46
N ASP A 5 49.69 -48.19 -42.70
CA ASP A 5 48.32 -47.71 -42.54
C ASP A 5 48.27 -46.47 -41.66
N PHE A 6 47.82 -45.32 -42.24
CA PHE A 6 47.59 -44.08 -41.53
C PHE A 6 46.14 -44.06 -41.08
N LEU A 7 45.92 -44.37 -39.79
CA LEU A 7 44.64 -44.21 -39.15
C LEU A 7 44.45 -42.73 -38.81
N VAL A 8 43.53 -42.05 -39.52
CA VAL A 8 43.10 -40.68 -39.22
C VAL A 8 42.01 -40.77 -38.18
N PHE A 9 42.33 -40.41 -36.94
CA PHE A 9 41.31 -40.22 -35.89
C PHE A 9 40.62 -38.87 -36.11
N LEU A 10 39.39 -38.91 -36.58
CA LEU A 10 38.51 -37.75 -36.65
C LEU A 10 37.90 -37.55 -35.26
N ALA A 11 38.45 -36.58 -34.49
CA ALA A 11 37.87 -36.19 -33.21
C ALA A 11 36.63 -35.31 -33.47
N LEU A 12 35.45 -35.88 -33.31
CA LEU A 12 34.20 -35.16 -33.28
C LEU A 12 34.10 -34.41 -31.92
N THR A 13 34.45 -33.14 -31.92
CA THR A 13 34.15 -32.24 -30.81
C THR A 13 32.66 -31.90 -30.86
N VAL A 14 31.85 -32.55 -30.00
CA VAL A 14 30.47 -32.15 -29.75
C VAL A 14 30.52 -30.88 -28.95
N VAL A 15 30.38 -29.72 -29.62
CA VAL A 15 30.13 -28.45 -28.96
C VAL A 15 28.67 -28.49 -28.47
N SER A 16 28.46 -28.85 -27.21
CA SER A 16 27.17 -28.67 -26.54
C SER A 16 26.92 -27.18 -26.35
N SER A 17 26.35 -26.52 -27.35
CA SER A 17 25.77 -25.21 -27.20
C SER A 17 24.55 -25.36 -26.25
N SER A 18 24.74 -25.07 -24.98
CA SER A 18 23.64 -24.84 -24.05
C SER A 18 22.83 -23.67 -24.62
N LEU A 19 21.75 -24.01 -25.34
CA LEU A 19 20.70 -23.06 -25.67
C LEU A 19 20.11 -22.59 -24.33
N VAL A 20 20.65 -21.48 -23.80
CA VAL A 20 19.96 -20.71 -22.77
C VAL A 20 18.72 -20.15 -23.47
N LEU A 21 17.63 -20.91 -23.40
CA LEU A 21 16.32 -20.39 -23.79
C LEU A 21 16.11 -19.11 -22.95
N PRO A 22 15.82 -17.98 -23.59
CA PRO A 22 15.45 -16.80 -22.84
C PRO A 22 14.26 -17.21 -21.96
N LYS A 23 14.42 -17.09 -20.63
CA LYS A 23 13.32 -17.25 -19.69
C LYS A 23 12.19 -16.40 -20.24
N ALA A 24 11.07 -17.01 -20.59
CA ALA A 24 9.90 -16.29 -21.06
C ALA A 24 9.70 -15.12 -20.07
N ARG A 25 9.66 -13.89 -20.58
CA ARG A 25 9.41 -12.73 -19.74
C ARG A 25 8.06 -12.99 -19.08
N GLY A 26 8.07 -13.37 -17.80
CA GLY A 26 6.87 -13.56 -17.02
C GLY A 26 6.03 -12.31 -17.15
N ASN A 27 4.73 -12.46 -17.27
CA ASN A 27 3.81 -11.33 -17.26
C ASN A 27 3.95 -10.66 -15.90
N SER A 28 4.49 -9.43 -15.85
CA SER A 28 4.73 -8.70 -14.60
C SER A 28 3.45 -8.50 -13.77
N GLU A 29 2.29 -8.44 -14.42
CA GLU A 29 0.99 -8.35 -13.75
C GLU A 29 0.61 -9.69 -13.11
N GLY A 30 0.86 -10.81 -13.80
CA GLY A 30 0.69 -12.15 -13.24
C GLY A 30 1.61 -12.40 -12.04
N ASP A 31 2.87 -11.97 -12.13
CA ASP A 31 3.83 -12.07 -11.02
C ASP A 31 3.35 -11.25 -9.81
N ALA A 32 2.81 -10.05 -10.03
CA ALA A 32 2.29 -9.19 -8.97
C ALA A 32 1.06 -9.79 -8.27
N LEU A 33 0.12 -10.32 -9.05
CA LEU A 33 -1.06 -11.00 -8.51
C LEU A 33 -0.70 -12.31 -7.80
N TYR A 34 0.29 -13.05 -8.31
CA TYR A 34 0.76 -14.25 -7.63
C TYR A 34 1.49 -13.93 -6.32
N ALA A 35 2.20 -12.80 -6.25
CA ALA A 35 2.76 -12.31 -4.98
C ALA A 35 1.63 -12.03 -3.96
N LEU A 36 0.54 -11.41 -4.39
CA LEU A 36 -0.65 -11.22 -3.54
C LEU A 36 -1.22 -12.57 -3.09
N ARG A 37 -1.44 -13.52 -4.00
CA ARG A 37 -1.94 -14.86 -3.65
C ARG A 37 -1.10 -15.51 -2.55
N ARG A 38 0.22 -15.40 -2.63
CA ARG A 38 1.14 -15.98 -1.64
C ARG A 38 1.11 -15.33 -0.28
N SER A 39 0.68 -14.08 -0.21
CA SER A 39 0.54 -13.33 1.04
C SER A 39 -0.82 -13.51 1.70
N LEU A 40 -1.77 -14.12 0.99
CA LEU A 40 -3.12 -14.35 1.47
C LEU A 40 -3.33 -15.81 1.88
N SER A 41 -4.08 -16.00 2.96
CA SER A 41 -4.73 -17.26 3.32
C SER A 41 -6.10 -17.30 2.66
N ASP A 42 -6.41 -18.38 1.98
CA ASP A 42 -7.59 -18.56 1.14
C ASP A 42 -8.28 -19.89 1.50
N PRO A 43 -9.05 -19.93 2.60
CA PRO A 43 -9.68 -21.16 3.06
C PRO A 43 -10.78 -21.68 2.12
N ASP A 44 -11.39 -20.79 1.34
CA ASP A 44 -12.51 -21.10 0.45
C ASP A 44 -12.05 -21.38 -1.00
N ASN A 45 -10.72 -21.36 -1.24
CA ASN A 45 -10.10 -21.62 -2.54
C ASN A 45 -10.58 -20.70 -3.67
N VAL A 46 -10.89 -19.44 -3.38
CA VAL A 46 -11.33 -18.44 -4.38
C VAL A 46 -10.22 -18.09 -5.37
N LEU A 47 -8.94 -18.25 -4.94
CA LEU A 47 -7.75 -17.99 -5.73
C LEU A 47 -7.17 -19.25 -6.41
N GLN A 48 -7.92 -20.34 -6.47
CA GLN A 48 -7.39 -21.62 -7.00
C GLN A 48 -6.93 -21.53 -8.47
N SER A 49 -7.54 -20.64 -9.26
CA SER A 49 -7.20 -20.43 -10.67
C SER A 49 -5.94 -19.59 -10.90
N TRP A 50 -5.40 -18.95 -9.83
CA TRP A 50 -4.24 -18.07 -9.91
C TRP A 50 -2.94 -18.91 -9.97
N ASP A 51 -2.70 -19.54 -11.11
CA ASP A 51 -1.52 -20.39 -11.34
C ASP A 51 -0.41 -19.56 -12.01
N PRO A 52 0.78 -19.45 -11.39
CA PRO A 52 1.91 -18.69 -11.94
C PRO A 52 2.49 -19.30 -13.23
N ASN A 53 2.15 -20.56 -13.53
CA ASN A 53 2.53 -21.22 -14.79
C ASN A 53 1.64 -20.81 -15.96
N LEU A 54 0.47 -20.22 -15.70
CA LEU A 54 -0.39 -19.61 -16.71
C LEU A 54 0.13 -18.21 -17.01
N VAL A 55 0.61 -18.02 -18.23
CA VAL A 55 1.28 -16.78 -18.68
C VAL A 55 0.35 -15.56 -18.63
N ASN A 56 -0.98 -15.76 -18.70
CA ASN A 56 -1.96 -14.68 -18.78
C ASN A 56 -2.91 -14.68 -17.59
N PRO A 57 -2.80 -13.68 -16.65
CA PRO A 57 -3.69 -13.59 -15.50
C PRO A 57 -5.15 -13.26 -15.86
N CYS A 58 -5.42 -12.90 -17.11
CA CYS A 58 -6.78 -12.57 -17.57
C CYS A 58 -7.71 -13.80 -17.65
N THR A 59 -7.16 -15.00 -17.46
CA THR A 59 -7.93 -16.24 -17.35
C THR A 59 -8.25 -16.62 -15.89
N TRP A 60 -7.73 -15.86 -14.94
CA TRP A 60 -7.92 -16.13 -13.51
C TRP A 60 -9.29 -15.60 -13.05
N PHE A 61 -9.95 -16.33 -12.18
CA PHE A 61 -11.18 -15.85 -11.54
C PHE A 61 -10.90 -14.57 -10.75
N HIS A 62 -11.88 -13.67 -10.70
CA HIS A 62 -11.77 -12.39 -10.02
C HIS A 62 -10.81 -11.37 -10.66
N VAL A 63 -10.23 -11.69 -11.83
CA VAL A 63 -9.40 -10.77 -12.62
C VAL A 63 -10.12 -10.41 -13.91
N THR A 64 -10.17 -9.12 -14.20
CA THR A 64 -10.69 -8.61 -15.48
C THR A 64 -9.60 -7.85 -16.20
N CYS A 65 -9.50 -8.04 -17.51
CA CYS A 65 -8.53 -7.34 -18.34
C CYS A 65 -9.23 -6.50 -19.43
N ASN A 66 -8.47 -5.58 -20.02
CA ASN A 66 -8.85 -4.88 -21.23
C ASN A 66 -8.56 -5.73 -22.49
N GLN A 67 -8.83 -5.13 -23.67
CA GLN A 67 -8.60 -5.81 -24.96
C GLN A 67 -7.13 -6.10 -25.25
N ASP A 68 -6.21 -5.37 -24.62
CA ASP A 68 -4.75 -5.56 -24.74
C ASP A 68 -4.19 -6.55 -23.72
N ASN A 69 -5.06 -7.27 -22.98
CA ASN A 69 -4.73 -8.22 -21.92
C ASN A 69 -3.99 -7.59 -20.72
N HIS A 70 -4.24 -6.33 -20.41
CA HIS A 70 -3.79 -5.71 -19.17
C HIS A 70 -4.87 -5.80 -18.09
N VAL A 71 -4.46 -6.10 -16.87
CA VAL A 71 -5.34 -6.21 -15.71
C VAL A 71 -5.96 -4.86 -15.37
N THR A 72 -7.28 -4.78 -15.38
CA THR A 72 -8.04 -3.56 -15.06
C THR A 72 -8.86 -3.66 -13.80
N ARG A 73 -9.21 -4.88 -13.35
CA ARG A 73 -9.97 -5.10 -12.12
C ARG A 73 -9.48 -6.34 -11.40
N VAL A 74 -9.37 -6.23 -10.09
CA VAL A 74 -9.22 -7.34 -9.15
C VAL A 74 -10.35 -7.21 -8.13
N ASP A 75 -11.28 -8.17 -8.13
CA ASP A 75 -12.47 -8.17 -7.28
C ASP A 75 -12.47 -9.39 -6.37
N LEU A 76 -12.01 -9.19 -5.15
CA LEU A 76 -11.90 -10.19 -4.10
C LEU A 76 -12.73 -9.79 -2.86
N GLY A 77 -13.77 -8.96 -3.06
CA GLY A 77 -14.65 -8.54 -2.00
C GLY A 77 -15.42 -9.70 -1.38
N ASN A 78 -15.53 -9.71 -0.04
CA ASN A 78 -16.28 -10.70 0.73
C ASN A 78 -15.88 -12.17 0.40
N SER A 79 -14.60 -12.44 0.38
CA SER A 79 -14.01 -13.71 -0.06
C SER A 79 -13.32 -14.50 1.06
N ASN A 80 -13.61 -14.18 2.33
CA ASN A 80 -13.05 -14.86 3.51
C ASN A 80 -11.50 -14.95 3.51
N LEU A 81 -10.84 -13.97 2.87
CA LEU A 81 -9.39 -13.91 2.76
C LEU A 81 -8.77 -13.27 4.00
N SER A 82 -7.57 -13.74 4.39
CA SER A 82 -6.75 -13.11 5.40
C SER A 82 -5.29 -12.99 4.94
N GLY A 83 -4.47 -12.27 5.68
CA GLY A 83 -3.07 -12.01 5.29
C GLY A 83 -2.83 -10.53 5.06
N HIS A 84 -2.00 -10.16 4.10
CA HIS A 84 -1.62 -8.76 3.90
C HIS A 84 -1.46 -8.36 2.43
N LEU A 85 -1.59 -7.06 2.17
CA LEU A 85 -1.32 -6.48 0.86
C LEU A 85 0.18 -6.49 0.57
N VAL A 86 0.55 -6.49 -0.70
CA VAL A 86 1.94 -6.57 -1.16
C VAL A 86 2.30 -5.38 -2.05
N PRO A 87 3.54 -4.86 -1.97
CA PRO A 87 3.99 -3.72 -2.79
C PRO A 87 3.97 -4.01 -4.29
N GLU A 88 4.07 -5.29 -4.69
CA GLU A 88 4.01 -5.71 -6.08
C GLU A 88 2.73 -5.28 -6.79
N LEU A 89 1.63 -5.08 -6.07
CA LEU A 89 0.37 -4.56 -6.63
C LEU A 89 0.57 -3.22 -7.35
N GLY A 90 1.54 -2.41 -6.92
CA GLY A 90 1.89 -1.14 -7.57
C GLY A 90 2.44 -1.27 -9.00
N LYS A 91 2.65 -2.50 -9.50
CA LYS A 91 3.08 -2.80 -10.88
C LYS A 91 1.90 -2.97 -11.86
N LEU A 92 0.66 -2.99 -11.36
CA LEU A 92 -0.54 -3.14 -12.17
C LEU A 92 -0.95 -1.78 -12.79
N GLU A 93 -0.16 -1.26 -13.73
CA GLU A 93 -0.27 0.12 -14.23
C GLU A 93 -1.63 0.45 -14.84
N HIS A 94 -2.35 -0.54 -15.36
CA HIS A 94 -3.67 -0.38 -15.97
C HIS A 94 -4.83 -0.65 -15.02
N LEU A 95 -4.54 -0.99 -13.74
CA LEU A 95 -5.57 -1.31 -12.76
C LEU A 95 -6.48 -0.10 -12.49
N GLN A 96 -7.77 -0.32 -12.63
CA GLN A 96 -8.83 0.67 -12.39
C GLN A 96 -9.62 0.39 -11.11
N TYR A 97 -9.78 -0.89 -10.75
CA TYR A 97 -10.57 -1.30 -9.59
C TYR A 97 -9.79 -2.32 -8.76
N LEU A 98 -9.50 -1.97 -7.52
CA LEU A 98 -8.94 -2.88 -6.51
C LEU A 98 -9.94 -3.02 -5.37
N GLU A 99 -10.65 -4.14 -5.35
CA GLU A 99 -11.76 -4.39 -4.45
C GLU A 99 -11.47 -5.59 -3.55
N LEU A 100 -11.15 -5.33 -2.29
CA LEU A 100 -10.75 -6.31 -1.27
C LEU A 100 -11.58 -6.16 0.01
N TYR A 101 -12.73 -5.49 -0.08
CA TYR A 101 -13.61 -5.19 1.04
C TYR A 101 -14.16 -6.46 1.72
N LYS A 102 -14.56 -6.34 3.00
CA LYS A 102 -15.18 -7.42 3.79
C LYS A 102 -14.36 -8.71 3.80
N ASN A 103 -13.09 -8.58 4.20
CA ASN A 103 -12.16 -9.68 4.39
C ASN A 103 -11.51 -9.57 5.79
N ASN A 104 -10.47 -10.34 6.05
CA ASN A 104 -9.68 -10.25 7.26
C ASN A 104 -8.21 -9.88 6.95
N ILE A 105 -8.03 -8.96 6.00
CA ILE A 105 -6.72 -8.48 5.56
C ILE A 105 -6.15 -7.57 6.63
N GLN A 106 -4.87 -7.76 6.96
CA GLN A 106 -4.16 -7.04 8.01
C GLN A 106 -2.87 -6.40 7.49
N GLY A 107 -2.11 -5.75 8.38
CA GLY A 107 -0.89 -5.04 8.02
C GLY A 107 -1.19 -3.67 7.42
N GLU A 108 -0.24 -3.09 6.73
CA GLU A 108 -0.31 -1.73 6.22
C GLU A 108 -0.72 -1.67 4.74
N ILE A 109 -1.24 -0.52 4.31
CA ILE A 109 -1.46 -0.22 2.89
C ILE A 109 -0.10 0.08 2.25
N PRO A 110 0.37 -0.70 1.25
CA PRO A 110 1.64 -0.42 0.60
C PRO A 110 1.66 0.95 -0.08
N ALA A 111 2.75 1.71 0.12
CA ALA A 111 2.93 3.02 -0.51
C ALA A 111 2.97 2.94 -2.03
N GLU A 112 3.36 1.79 -2.57
CA GLU A 112 3.44 1.49 -4.00
C GLU A 112 2.08 1.51 -4.70
N LEU A 113 0.96 1.38 -3.95
CA LEU A 113 -0.37 1.58 -4.54
C LEU A 113 -0.53 2.99 -5.14
N GLY A 114 0.23 3.98 -4.66
CA GLY A 114 0.32 5.32 -5.27
C GLY A 114 0.88 5.35 -6.70
N ASN A 115 1.38 4.23 -7.23
CA ASN A 115 1.83 4.09 -8.61
C ASN A 115 0.70 3.76 -9.59
N LEU A 116 -0.47 3.35 -9.12
CA LEU A 116 -1.62 2.91 -9.92
C LEU A 116 -2.35 4.10 -10.56
N LYS A 117 -1.76 4.73 -11.56
CA LYS A 117 -2.25 6.01 -12.13
C LYS A 117 -3.64 5.91 -12.76
N SER A 118 -4.04 4.70 -13.17
CA SER A 118 -5.35 4.42 -13.77
C SER A 118 -6.43 4.10 -12.73
N LEU A 119 -6.07 4.01 -11.43
CA LEU A 119 -6.99 3.54 -10.38
C LEU A 119 -8.15 4.51 -10.19
N ILE A 120 -9.37 3.98 -10.29
CA ILE A 120 -10.65 4.68 -10.12
C ILE A 120 -11.25 4.37 -8.75
N SER A 121 -11.16 3.11 -8.31
CA SER A 121 -11.70 2.65 -7.02
C SER A 121 -10.65 1.88 -6.23
N LEU A 122 -10.48 2.28 -4.96
CA LEU A 122 -9.76 1.54 -3.94
C LEU A 122 -10.72 1.23 -2.80
N ASP A 123 -11.17 -0.02 -2.75
CA ASP A 123 -12.14 -0.50 -1.78
C ASP A 123 -11.50 -1.53 -0.83
N LEU A 124 -11.13 -1.07 0.36
CA LEU A 124 -10.50 -1.86 1.42
C LEU A 124 -11.32 -1.89 2.71
N TYR A 125 -12.58 -1.42 2.66
CA TYR A 125 -13.40 -1.29 3.86
C TYR A 125 -13.71 -2.65 4.51
N ASN A 126 -13.97 -2.62 5.81
CA ASN A 126 -14.29 -3.79 6.62
C ASN A 126 -13.20 -4.87 6.51
N ASN A 127 -12.02 -4.52 7.06
CA ASN A 127 -10.84 -5.36 7.17
C ASN A 127 -10.13 -5.12 8.51
N ASN A 128 -8.94 -5.65 8.69
CA ASN A 128 -8.11 -5.47 9.89
C ASN A 128 -6.82 -4.68 9.58
N ILE A 129 -6.89 -3.76 8.61
CA ILE A 129 -5.75 -3.01 8.09
C ILE A 129 -5.30 -1.97 9.13
N THR A 130 -4.00 -1.90 9.35
CA THR A 130 -3.35 -1.04 10.36
C THR A 130 -2.43 0.00 9.69
N GLY A 131 -1.69 0.75 10.50
CA GLY A 131 -0.74 1.74 10.00
C GLY A 131 -1.40 3.00 9.47
N ARG A 132 -0.66 3.77 8.69
CA ARG A 132 -1.10 5.07 8.18
C ARG A 132 -1.67 4.95 6.77
N ILE A 133 -2.55 5.88 6.40
CA ILE A 133 -2.91 6.08 4.99
C ILE A 133 -1.67 6.64 4.28
N PRO A 134 -1.11 5.95 3.26
CA PRO A 134 0.09 6.43 2.59
C PRO A 134 -0.15 7.76 1.85
N PRO A 135 0.69 8.80 2.06
CA PRO A 135 0.59 10.06 1.33
C PRO A 135 0.73 9.89 -0.19
N SER A 136 1.40 8.82 -0.64
CA SER A 136 1.55 8.48 -2.06
C SER A 136 0.23 8.22 -2.78
N LEU A 137 -0.85 7.87 -2.05
CA LEU A 137 -2.19 7.77 -2.64
C LEU A 137 -2.66 9.10 -3.25
N GLY A 138 -2.13 10.25 -2.81
CA GLY A 138 -2.33 11.55 -3.45
C GLY A 138 -1.84 11.64 -4.89
N ASN A 139 -1.08 10.66 -5.36
CA ASN A 139 -0.62 10.55 -6.75
C ASN A 139 -1.66 9.92 -7.69
N LEU A 140 -2.76 9.37 -7.18
CA LEU A 140 -3.80 8.66 -7.94
C LEU A 140 -4.77 9.64 -8.58
N LYS A 141 -4.37 10.25 -9.68
CA LYS A 141 -5.13 11.36 -10.30
C LYS A 141 -6.45 10.93 -10.96
N SER A 142 -6.68 9.63 -11.14
CA SER A 142 -7.93 9.06 -11.65
C SER A 142 -8.87 8.58 -10.54
N LEU A 143 -8.43 8.62 -9.27
CA LEU A 143 -9.19 8.05 -8.16
C LEU A 143 -10.48 8.82 -7.92
N VAL A 144 -11.60 8.09 -7.89
CA VAL A 144 -12.95 8.60 -7.64
C VAL A 144 -13.49 8.11 -6.30
N PHE A 145 -13.23 6.84 -5.98
CA PHE A 145 -13.72 6.17 -4.78
C PHE A 145 -12.57 5.69 -3.91
N LEU A 146 -12.52 6.17 -2.67
CA LEU A 146 -11.58 5.73 -1.63
C LEU A 146 -12.38 5.29 -0.41
N ARG A 147 -12.53 3.99 -0.20
CA ARG A 147 -13.25 3.41 0.94
C ARG A 147 -12.32 2.60 1.81
N LEU A 148 -12.02 3.14 2.98
CA LEU A 148 -11.09 2.59 3.96
C LEU A 148 -11.76 2.42 5.34
N ASN A 149 -13.06 2.65 5.41
CA ASN A 149 -13.83 2.58 6.65
C ASN A 149 -13.80 1.18 7.28
N ASP A 150 -14.10 1.12 8.59
CA ASP A 150 -14.13 -0.12 9.36
C ASP A 150 -12.79 -0.89 9.27
N ASN A 151 -11.70 -0.21 9.71
CA ASN A 151 -10.34 -0.74 9.79
C ASN A 151 -9.65 -0.27 11.09
N GLN A 152 -8.35 -0.47 11.21
CA GLN A 152 -7.54 -0.02 12.34
C GLN A 152 -6.48 1.02 11.92
N LEU A 153 -6.78 1.80 10.87
CA LEU A 153 -5.87 2.83 10.38
C LEU A 153 -5.65 3.92 11.42
N ASN A 154 -4.44 4.46 11.47
CA ASN A 154 -4.04 5.48 12.42
C ASN A 154 -3.30 6.65 11.74
N GLY A 155 -2.90 7.63 12.53
CA GLY A 155 -2.23 8.82 12.01
C GLY A 155 -3.18 9.79 11.30
N PRO A 156 -2.64 10.84 10.67
CA PRO A 156 -3.44 11.88 10.03
C PRO A 156 -3.96 11.44 8.66
N ILE A 157 -5.06 12.08 8.23
CA ILE A 157 -5.52 12.02 6.84
C ILE A 157 -4.52 12.80 5.98
N PRO A 158 -3.87 12.15 4.98
CA PRO A 158 -2.87 12.84 4.18
C PRO A 158 -3.47 14.00 3.35
N ARG A 159 -2.96 15.22 3.52
CA ARG A 159 -3.39 16.40 2.73
C ARG A 159 -3.19 16.21 1.23
N ALA A 160 -2.26 15.36 0.83
CA ALA A 160 -2.04 15.04 -0.57
C ALA A 160 -3.31 14.49 -1.25
N LEU A 161 -4.24 13.88 -0.51
CA LEU A 161 -5.53 13.42 -1.04
C LEU A 161 -6.41 14.59 -1.51
N ALA A 162 -6.31 15.76 -0.88
CA ALA A 162 -7.06 16.95 -1.29
C ALA A 162 -6.65 17.48 -2.68
N SER A 163 -5.50 17.05 -3.21
CA SER A 163 -5.05 17.39 -4.57
C SER A 163 -5.62 16.50 -5.67
N ILE A 164 -6.43 15.50 -5.33
CA ILE A 164 -7.04 14.57 -6.30
C ILE A 164 -8.38 15.15 -6.75
N SER A 165 -8.39 15.92 -7.83
CA SER A 165 -9.60 16.59 -8.32
C SER A 165 -10.73 15.66 -8.77
N SER A 166 -10.41 14.42 -9.11
CA SER A 166 -11.38 13.37 -9.50
C SER A 166 -12.08 12.71 -8.32
N LEU A 167 -11.58 12.88 -7.09
CA LEU A 167 -12.08 12.21 -5.90
C LEU A 167 -13.49 12.70 -5.54
N LYS A 168 -14.44 11.79 -5.43
CA LYS A 168 -15.84 12.11 -5.10
C LYS A 168 -16.33 11.44 -3.83
N VAL A 169 -15.77 10.29 -3.52
CA VAL A 169 -16.14 9.52 -2.34
C VAL A 169 -14.88 9.22 -1.55
N VAL A 170 -14.87 9.68 -0.31
CA VAL A 170 -13.90 9.29 0.71
C VAL A 170 -14.69 8.79 1.90
N ASP A 171 -14.43 7.59 2.34
CA ASP A 171 -14.97 7.07 3.60
C ASP A 171 -13.81 6.47 4.40
N VAL A 172 -13.53 7.07 5.52
CA VAL A 172 -12.49 6.66 6.48
C VAL A 172 -13.07 6.50 7.88
N SER A 173 -14.39 6.45 7.98
CA SER A 173 -15.08 6.27 9.26
C SER A 173 -14.66 4.99 9.97
N SER A 174 -14.89 4.89 11.26
CA SER A 174 -14.60 3.69 12.07
C SER A 174 -13.15 3.22 11.93
N ASN A 175 -12.21 4.12 12.29
CA ASN A 175 -10.77 3.89 12.33
C ASN A 175 -10.16 4.53 13.61
N ASN A 176 -8.85 4.62 13.68
CA ASN A 176 -8.13 5.28 14.78
C ASN A 176 -7.33 6.49 14.29
N LEU A 177 -7.89 7.21 13.32
CA LEU A 177 -7.26 8.39 12.73
C LEU A 177 -7.22 9.56 13.72
N CYS A 178 -6.33 10.52 13.48
CA CYS A 178 -6.09 11.67 14.33
C CYS A 178 -5.81 12.94 13.52
N GLY A 179 -5.74 14.10 14.22
CA GLY A 179 -5.53 15.39 13.58
C GLY A 179 -6.79 15.94 12.93
N THR A 180 -6.62 16.75 11.91
CA THR A 180 -7.71 17.46 11.26
C THR A 180 -8.14 16.84 9.94
N ILE A 181 -9.40 17.07 9.56
CA ILE A 181 -9.92 16.73 8.26
C ILE A 181 -9.50 17.81 7.26
N PRO A 182 -8.88 17.49 6.12
CA PRO A 182 -8.62 18.47 5.07
C PRO A 182 -9.89 19.23 4.68
N SER A 183 -9.81 20.54 4.49
CA SER A 183 -10.97 21.41 4.18
C SER A 183 -10.91 22.00 2.78
N THR A 184 -10.05 21.47 1.89
CA THR A 184 -9.84 21.99 0.53
C THR A 184 -10.08 20.92 -0.52
N GLY A 185 -10.32 21.37 -1.75
CA GLY A 185 -10.53 20.49 -2.90
C GLY A 185 -11.76 19.59 -2.71
N PRO A 186 -11.67 18.29 -3.06
CA PRO A 186 -12.82 17.39 -2.97
C PRO A 186 -13.37 17.23 -1.54
N PHE A 187 -12.55 17.46 -0.52
CA PHE A 187 -12.97 17.32 0.88
C PHE A 187 -14.03 18.34 1.31
N GLU A 188 -14.15 19.48 0.61
CA GLU A 188 -15.21 20.47 0.85
C GLU A 188 -16.63 19.88 0.67
N HIS A 189 -16.76 18.78 -0.08
CA HIS A 189 -18.02 18.17 -0.45
C HIS A 189 -18.22 16.77 0.13
N ILE A 190 -17.24 16.23 0.86
CA ILE A 190 -17.37 14.93 1.51
C ILE A 190 -18.19 15.09 2.80
N PRO A 191 -19.26 14.30 2.98
CA PRO A 191 -20.08 14.35 4.19
C PRO A 191 -19.27 14.02 5.45
N LEU A 192 -19.53 14.72 6.56
CA LEU A 192 -18.78 14.54 7.81
C LEU A 192 -18.98 13.16 8.44
N ASN A 193 -20.09 12.48 8.19
CA ASN A 193 -20.32 11.11 8.66
C ASN A 193 -19.31 10.11 8.10
N ASN A 194 -18.67 10.40 6.98
CA ASN A 194 -17.61 9.57 6.40
C ASN A 194 -16.28 9.65 7.19
N PHE A 195 -16.21 10.46 8.23
CA PHE A 195 -15.06 10.63 9.13
C PHE A 195 -15.38 10.23 10.58
N GLU A 196 -16.64 9.86 10.86
CA GLU A 196 -17.10 9.50 12.21
C GLU A 196 -16.38 8.27 12.79
N ASN A 197 -16.51 8.07 14.09
CA ASN A 197 -15.87 6.97 14.81
C ASN A 197 -14.34 6.94 14.68
N ASN A 198 -13.72 8.12 14.64
CA ASN A 198 -12.29 8.34 14.78
C ASN A 198 -12.05 9.21 16.01
N PRO A 199 -11.83 8.63 17.20
CA PRO A 199 -11.91 9.37 18.48
C PRO A 199 -10.85 10.45 18.66
N ARG A 200 -9.81 10.48 17.82
CA ARG A 200 -8.74 11.48 17.86
C ARG A 200 -8.75 12.45 16.68
N LEU A 201 -9.79 12.40 15.86
CA LEU A 201 -9.97 13.33 14.74
C LEU A 201 -10.69 14.59 15.23
N GLU A 202 -10.14 15.77 14.92
CA GLU A 202 -10.56 17.06 15.52
C GLU A 202 -11.60 17.82 14.68
N GLY A 203 -12.00 17.30 13.54
CA GLY A 203 -12.91 18.00 12.62
C GLY A 203 -12.17 18.74 11.49
N PRO A 204 -12.90 19.54 10.69
CA PRO A 204 -12.33 20.23 9.54
C PRO A 204 -11.24 21.25 9.91
N GLU A 205 -10.25 21.37 9.06
CA GLU A 205 -9.20 22.40 9.18
C GLU A 205 -9.81 23.80 9.14
N LEU A 206 -9.43 24.65 10.10
CA LEU A 206 -9.79 26.05 10.07
C LEU A 206 -8.82 26.82 9.18
N GLN A 207 -9.34 27.49 8.16
CA GLN A 207 -8.52 28.29 7.25
C GLN A 207 -7.76 29.38 8.00
N GLY A 208 -6.45 29.48 7.74
CA GLY A 208 -5.57 30.51 8.29
C GLY A 208 -4.95 30.21 9.66
N LEU A 209 -5.27 29.10 10.29
CA LEU A 209 -4.56 28.64 11.49
C LEU A 209 -3.45 27.67 11.11
N ALA A 210 -2.27 27.85 11.72
CA ALA A 210 -1.19 26.89 11.61
C ALA A 210 -1.65 25.56 12.24
N ILE A 211 -1.68 24.52 11.42
CA ILE A 211 -2.23 23.24 11.84
C ILE A 211 -1.12 22.46 12.54
N TYR A 212 -1.26 22.38 13.83
CA TYR A 212 -0.49 21.42 14.62
C TYR A 212 -1.35 20.18 14.78
N ASP A 213 -0.89 19.04 14.19
CA ASP A 213 -1.48 17.72 14.45
C ASP A 213 -1.13 17.27 15.88
N THR A 214 -1.56 18.04 16.87
CA THR A 214 -1.19 17.85 18.27
C THR A 214 -1.69 16.52 18.83
N ASN A 215 -2.79 16.00 18.30
CA ASN A 215 -3.36 14.74 18.75
C ASN A 215 -2.81 13.50 18.01
N CYS A 216 -2.06 13.68 16.94
CA CYS A 216 -1.40 12.57 16.23
C CYS A 216 -0.07 12.15 16.86
N CYS A 217 0.55 13.03 17.64
CA CYS A 217 1.69 12.66 18.43
C CYS A 217 1.19 11.88 19.64
N THR A 218 1.31 10.54 19.62
CA THR A 218 1.18 9.75 20.82
C THR A 218 2.23 10.27 21.80
N LYS A 219 1.79 10.80 22.95
CA LYS A 219 2.68 10.85 24.11
C LYS A 219 3.20 9.44 24.24
N LEU A 220 4.48 9.21 23.98
CA LEU A 220 5.17 8.03 24.48
C LEU A 220 4.72 7.90 25.92
N ASP A 221 4.14 6.77 26.29
CA ASP A 221 3.73 6.48 27.64
C ASP A 221 4.93 6.78 28.55
N THR A 222 4.94 7.99 29.08
CA THR A 222 5.85 8.31 30.16
C THR A 222 5.32 7.54 31.34
N ASN A 223 5.87 6.33 31.51
CA ASN A 223 5.70 5.54 32.70
C ASN A 223 5.95 6.46 33.92
N PRO A 224 4.94 6.73 34.76
CA PRO A 224 5.08 7.69 35.88
C PRO A 224 6.02 7.20 37.00
N MET A 225 6.75 6.10 36.78
CA MET A 225 7.64 5.48 37.79
C MET A 225 9.14 5.74 37.58
N ALA A 226 9.55 6.63 36.70
CA ALA A 226 10.94 7.08 36.61
C ALA A 226 11.08 8.50 37.19
N ARG A 227 10.94 8.67 38.50
CA ARG A 227 11.46 9.87 39.17
C ARG A 227 12.99 9.78 39.21
N PRO A 228 13.77 10.68 38.61
CA PRO A 228 15.16 10.83 38.98
C PRO A 228 15.23 11.45 40.38
N VAL A 229 15.83 10.75 41.29
CA VAL A 229 16.21 11.24 42.61
C VAL A 229 17.12 12.45 42.42
N GLY A 230 16.79 13.55 43.10
CA GLY A 230 17.44 14.85 42.98
C GLY A 230 18.91 14.86 43.32
N ARG A 231 19.62 15.77 42.72
CA ARG A 231 20.76 16.47 43.33
C ARG A 231 20.63 17.96 43.10
N SER A 232 20.81 18.61 44.22
CA SER A 232 20.72 20.04 44.44
C SER A 232 21.87 20.84 43.85
N ALA A 233 21.51 22.10 43.51
CA ALA A 233 22.29 23.34 43.64
C ALA A 233 23.44 23.63 42.66
N GLY A 234 23.30 24.72 41.96
CA GLY A 234 24.36 25.46 41.27
C GLY A 234 23.79 26.64 40.50
N LEU A 235 23.91 27.82 41.06
CA LEU A 235 23.53 29.14 40.55
C LEU A 235 24.40 29.52 39.32
N GLY A 236 23.78 30.19 38.34
CA GLY A 236 24.47 31.16 37.49
C GLY A 236 24.51 30.87 36.01
N GLY A 237 23.94 31.78 35.19
CA GLY A 237 24.30 31.88 33.77
C GLY A 237 23.13 32.22 32.83
N SER A 238 23.10 33.42 32.35
CA SER A 238 22.45 34.12 31.25
C SER A 238 21.52 33.40 30.26
N PRO A 239 20.54 34.14 29.67
CA PRO A 239 19.54 33.58 28.76
C PRO A 239 20.16 33.30 27.37
N GLY A 240 20.41 32.04 27.09
CA GLY A 240 20.77 31.53 25.77
C GLY A 240 19.50 31.17 24.97
N ILE A 241 19.50 31.62 23.76
CA ILE A 241 18.61 31.45 22.64
C ILE A 241 17.92 30.07 22.66
N ALA A 242 16.59 30.10 22.68
CA ALA A 242 15.75 28.93 22.57
C ALA A 242 16.07 28.17 21.25
N ASN A 243 16.72 27.01 21.37
CA ASN A 243 16.77 26.05 20.32
C ASN A 243 15.34 25.53 20.08
N HIS A 244 14.84 25.77 18.88
CA HIS A 244 13.71 25.05 18.35
C HIS A 244 14.06 23.57 18.27
N ASP A 245 13.79 22.83 19.33
CA ASP A 245 13.76 21.39 19.27
C ASP A 245 12.71 20.98 18.24
N LYS A 246 13.19 20.46 17.13
CA LYS A 246 12.39 19.82 16.11
C LYS A 246 11.69 18.64 16.77
N PHE A 247 10.44 18.82 17.15
CA PHE A 247 9.55 17.67 17.40
C PHE A 247 9.35 16.96 16.08
N SER A 248 10.13 15.93 15.85
CA SER A 248 9.89 14.97 14.79
C SER A 248 8.70 14.12 15.23
N CYS A 249 7.50 14.51 14.82
CA CYS A 249 6.39 13.56 14.79
C CYS A 249 6.71 12.57 13.69
N CYS A 250 6.99 11.30 14.08
CA CYS A 250 7.41 10.19 13.22
C CYS A 250 6.51 9.92 12.03
#